data_cac5c61347d75e8e130a036c9a743cb5
#
_entry.id   cac5c61347d75e8e130a036c9a743cb5
#
_cell.length_a   1.000
_cell.length_b   1.000
_cell.length_c   1.000
_cell.angle_alpha   90.00
_cell.angle_beta   90.00
_cell.angle_gamma   90.00
#
_symmetry.space_group_name_H-M   'P 1'
#
loop_
_entity.id
_entity.type
_entity.pdbx_description
1 polymer ?
#
loop_
_entity_poly.entity_id
_entity_poly.type
_entity_poly.pdbx_seq_one_letter_code
_entity_poly.pdbx_strand_id
1 'polypeptide(L)'
;MSKNSLEVHKSYLQLALFQQAFIHKSVSSKKNNERLEFLGDAVLEIVVSEYLFNRFESLNEGKLTQMRASLVNTQSLAKLFQQLDCKDLLQTSKGTNKLDETHKHSIYAGALEACIGAIFIELGFEESKIFTLRLFKDSFSGLNESVELKDAKSRLQEALQAKGLEPPQYLVVSNKSGNQFDCNVTFNGKNFHASAEIKKESEQQVAELILLELDRA
;
A
#
# COMPACT_ATOMS: atom_id res chain seq x y z
N MET A 1 -19.25 20.39 -2.83
CA MET A 1 -17.92 20.25 -3.44
C MET A 1 -16.98 19.71 -2.39
N SER A 2 -16.48 18.49 -2.55
CA SER A 2 -15.58 17.85 -1.60
C SER A 2 -14.26 18.63 -1.53
N LYS A 3 -13.86 19.06 -0.33
CA LYS A 3 -12.66 19.89 -0.08
C LYS A 3 -11.30 19.18 -0.33
N ASN A 4 -11.30 17.96 -0.87
CA ASN A 4 -10.11 17.11 -1.02
C ASN A 4 -10.01 16.47 -2.42
N SER A 5 -10.43 17.12 -3.50
CA SER A 5 -10.19 16.59 -4.84
C SER A 5 -8.77 16.96 -5.30
N LEU A 6 -8.02 15.98 -5.77
CA LEU A 6 -6.75 16.19 -6.47
C LEU A 6 -7.05 16.60 -7.92
N GLU A 7 -6.73 17.86 -8.25
CA GLU A 7 -6.91 18.36 -9.61
C GLU A 7 -5.88 17.73 -10.55
N VAL A 8 -6.39 17.11 -11.61
CA VAL A 8 -5.59 16.62 -12.73
C VAL A 8 -5.37 17.76 -13.72
N HIS A 9 -4.13 17.95 -14.16
CA HIS A 9 -3.83 19.00 -15.10
C HIS A 9 -4.64 18.83 -16.41
N LYS A 10 -5.32 19.87 -16.85
CA LYS A 10 -6.25 19.80 -17.99
C LYS A 10 -5.60 19.30 -19.29
N SER A 11 -4.28 19.50 -19.46
CA SER A 11 -3.57 18.99 -20.62
C SER A 11 -3.56 17.46 -20.69
N TYR A 12 -3.53 16.76 -19.55
CA TYR A 12 -3.56 15.29 -19.57
C TYR A 12 -4.87 14.74 -20.10
N LEU A 13 -6.00 15.43 -19.83
CA LEU A 13 -7.31 15.02 -20.33
C LEU A 13 -7.43 15.07 -21.87
N GLN A 14 -6.50 15.75 -22.53
CA GLN A 14 -6.44 15.82 -24.01
C GLN A 14 -5.59 14.68 -24.61
N LEU A 15 -4.82 13.99 -23.81
CA LEU A 15 -3.92 12.91 -24.26
C LEU A 15 -4.74 11.64 -24.58
N ALA A 16 -4.47 11.04 -25.73
CA ALA A 16 -5.26 9.88 -26.20
C ALA A 16 -5.09 8.65 -25.29
N LEU A 17 -3.87 8.38 -24.81
CA LEU A 17 -3.61 7.26 -23.92
C LEU A 17 -4.14 7.53 -22.51
N PHE A 18 -4.11 8.79 -22.05
CA PHE A 18 -4.70 9.15 -20.76
C PHE A 18 -6.23 8.93 -20.77
N GLN A 19 -6.92 9.27 -21.86
CA GLN A 19 -8.34 8.93 -22.02
C GLN A 19 -8.57 7.40 -22.05
N GLN A 20 -7.68 6.66 -22.68
CA GLN A 20 -7.74 5.18 -22.72
C GLN A 20 -7.53 4.56 -21.31
N ALA A 21 -6.78 5.19 -20.43
CA ALA A 21 -6.58 4.73 -19.04
C ALA A 21 -7.89 4.57 -18.25
N PHE A 22 -8.94 5.28 -18.65
CA PHE A 22 -10.29 5.19 -18.07
C PHE A 22 -11.19 4.12 -18.70
N ILE A 23 -10.71 3.31 -19.64
CA ILE A 23 -11.51 2.26 -20.29
C ILE A 23 -11.14 0.92 -19.68
N HIS A 24 -12.00 0.40 -18.79
CA HIS A 24 -11.78 -0.92 -18.20
C HIS A 24 -12.05 -2.05 -19.23
N LYS A 25 -11.35 -3.18 -19.11
CA LYS A 25 -11.50 -4.35 -20.00
C LYS A 25 -12.94 -4.88 -20.13
N SER A 26 -13.78 -4.63 -19.15
CA SER A 26 -15.20 -5.03 -19.21
C SER A 26 -16.02 -4.23 -20.23
N VAL A 27 -15.50 -3.09 -20.71
CA VAL A 27 -16.12 -2.26 -21.75
C VAL A 27 -15.57 -2.61 -23.12
N SER A 28 -14.25 -2.82 -23.23
CA SER A 28 -13.61 -3.11 -24.50
C SER A 28 -12.45 -4.12 -24.29
N SER A 29 -12.50 -5.24 -25.02
CA SER A 29 -11.43 -6.24 -24.99
C SER A 29 -10.19 -5.84 -25.81
N LYS A 30 -10.35 -4.92 -26.77
CA LYS A 30 -9.27 -4.50 -27.68
C LYS A 30 -8.61 -3.20 -27.28
N LYS A 31 -9.40 -2.22 -26.85
CA LYS A 31 -8.91 -0.89 -26.45
C LYS A 31 -9.31 -0.65 -25.00
N ASN A 32 -8.45 -1.02 -24.07
CA ASN A 32 -8.64 -0.90 -22.63
C ASN A 32 -7.35 -0.45 -21.95
N ASN A 33 -7.36 -0.37 -20.62
CA ASN A 33 -6.28 0.14 -19.81
C ASN A 33 -5.22 -0.89 -19.39
N GLU A 34 -5.42 -2.20 -19.58
CA GLU A 34 -4.54 -3.25 -19.01
C GLU A 34 -3.04 -3.09 -19.37
N ARG A 35 -2.73 -2.73 -20.62
CA ARG A 35 -1.33 -2.54 -21.02
C ARG A 35 -0.71 -1.27 -20.43
N LEU A 36 -1.51 -0.24 -20.23
CA LEU A 36 -1.09 1.00 -19.56
C LEU A 36 -0.90 0.77 -18.07
N GLU A 37 -1.79 0.00 -17.44
CA GLU A 37 -1.71 -0.47 -16.06
C GLU A 37 -0.39 -1.21 -15.80
N PHE A 38 -0.08 -2.22 -16.62
CA PHE A 38 1.18 -2.98 -16.53
C PHE A 38 2.43 -2.07 -16.54
N LEU A 39 2.45 -1.08 -17.44
CA LEU A 39 3.59 -0.17 -17.54
C LEU A 39 3.61 0.86 -16.40
N GLY A 40 2.43 1.35 -16.03
CA GLY A 40 2.26 2.34 -14.99
C GLY A 40 2.62 1.82 -13.60
N ASP A 41 2.33 0.56 -13.30
CA ASP A 41 2.79 -0.13 -12.09
C ASP A 41 4.32 -0.08 -11.97
N ALA A 42 5.04 -0.45 -13.02
CA ALA A 42 6.51 -0.39 -13.02
C ALA A 42 7.05 1.05 -12.82
N VAL A 43 6.43 2.05 -13.45
CA VAL A 43 6.83 3.46 -13.29
C VAL A 43 6.54 3.95 -11.87
N LEU A 44 5.37 3.61 -11.32
CA LEU A 44 4.97 3.91 -9.95
C LEU A 44 5.98 3.35 -8.94
N GLU A 45 6.33 2.07 -9.09
CA GLU A 45 7.32 1.38 -8.24
C GLU A 45 8.67 2.10 -8.25
N ILE A 46 9.18 2.52 -9.41
CA ILE A 46 10.45 3.26 -9.53
C ILE A 46 10.35 4.61 -8.82
N VAL A 47 9.30 5.39 -9.08
CA VAL A 47 9.16 6.75 -8.52
C VAL A 47 9.04 6.70 -6.99
N VAL A 48 8.23 5.79 -6.45
CA VAL A 48 8.06 5.65 -5.00
C VAL A 48 9.36 5.13 -4.36
N SER A 49 10.05 4.17 -5.00
CA SER A 49 11.33 3.65 -4.52
C SER A 49 12.41 4.75 -4.46
N GLU A 50 12.54 5.55 -5.51
CA GLU A 50 13.49 6.67 -5.56
C GLU A 50 13.19 7.70 -4.46
N TYR A 51 11.91 8.03 -4.27
CA TYR A 51 11.51 8.95 -3.19
C TYR A 51 11.89 8.43 -1.81
N LEU A 52 11.59 7.17 -1.52
CA LEU A 52 11.90 6.53 -0.23
C LEU A 52 13.41 6.43 -0.01
N PHE A 53 14.16 6.01 -1.03
CA PHE A 53 15.61 5.90 -0.99
C PHE A 53 16.29 7.24 -0.65
N ASN A 54 15.85 8.32 -1.29
CA ASN A 54 16.43 9.65 -1.05
C ASN A 54 16.00 10.27 0.29
N ARG A 55 14.82 9.93 0.79
CA ARG A 55 14.27 10.52 2.02
C ARG A 55 14.74 9.80 3.28
N PHE A 56 14.97 8.51 3.22
CA PHE A 56 15.25 7.65 4.38
C PHE A 56 16.59 6.92 4.23
N GLU A 57 17.66 7.70 4.17
CA GLU A 57 19.04 7.19 3.96
C GLU A 57 19.51 6.21 5.05
N SER A 58 18.96 6.32 6.28
CA SER A 58 19.31 5.46 7.41
C SER A 58 18.61 4.09 7.38
N LEU A 59 17.58 3.91 6.55
CA LEU A 59 16.78 2.68 6.52
C LEU A 59 17.40 1.62 5.61
N ASN A 60 17.34 0.36 6.07
CA ASN A 60 17.76 -0.77 5.26
C ASN A 60 16.74 -1.14 4.17
N GLU A 61 17.14 -2.00 3.23
CA GLU A 61 16.34 -2.46 2.11
C GLU A 61 14.98 -3.03 2.54
N GLY A 62 14.94 -3.89 3.56
CA GLY A 62 13.70 -4.50 4.04
C GLY A 62 12.67 -3.47 4.52
N LYS A 63 13.11 -2.43 5.25
CA LYS A 63 12.25 -1.32 5.69
C LYS A 63 11.74 -0.50 4.51
N LEU A 64 12.60 -0.15 3.57
CA LEU A 64 12.20 0.57 2.37
C LEU A 64 11.19 -0.21 1.53
N THR A 65 11.37 -1.52 1.39
CA THR A 65 10.43 -2.41 0.69
C THR A 65 9.07 -2.47 1.38
N GLN A 66 9.03 -2.56 2.72
CA GLN A 66 7.77 -2.53 3.47
C GLN A 66 7.06 -1.19 3.35
N MET A 67 7.78 -0.07 3.44
CA MET A 67 7.23 1.27 3.25
C MET A 67 6.62 1.41 1.85
N ARG A 68 7.33 0.98 0.81
CA ARG A 68 6.83 0.97 -0.56
C ARG A 68 5.53 0.16 -0.65
N ALA A 69 5.53 -1.10 -0.21
CA ALA A 69 4.34 -1.96 -0.24
C ALA A 69 3.14 -1.35 0.51
N SER A 70 3.37 -0.61 1.60
CA SER A 70 2.30 0.08 2.32
C SER A 70 1.68 1.24 1.53
N LEU A 71 2.45 1.87 0.66
CA LEU A 71 2.01 2.99 -0.17
C LEU A 71 1.30 2.54 -1.44
N VAL A 72 1.85 1.52 -2.14
CA VAL A 72 1.39 1.12 -3.48
C VAL A 72 0.45 -0.09 -3.47
N ASN A 73 -0.12 -0.47 -2.31
CA ASN A 73 -1.12 -1.52 -2.28
C ASN A 73 -2.45 -1.07 -2.92
N THR A 74 -3.23 -2.05 -3.39
CA THR A 74 -4.50 -1.85 -4.07
C THR A 74 -5.45 -0.90 -3.34
N GLN A 75 -5.55 -0.98 -2.01
CA GLN A 75 -6.44 -0.13 -1.22
C GLN A 75 -5.98 1.33 -1.21
N SER A 76 -4.68 1.56 -1.08
CA SER A 76 -4.08 2.90 -1.11
C SER A 76 -4.25 3.55 -2.47
N LEU A 77 -3.95 2.83 -3.55
CA LEU A 77 -4.11 3.32 -4.93
C LEU A 77 -5.58 3.61 -5.27
N ALA A 78 -6.50 2.74 -4.85
CA ALA A 78 -7.94 2.97 -5.04
C ALA A 78 -8.41 4.26 -4.34
N LYS A 79 -7.95 4.53 -3.12
CA LYS A 79 -8.26 5.77 -2.40
C LYS A 79 -7.74 7.00 -3.15
N LEU A 80 -6.50 6.95 -3.65
CA LEU A 80 -5.91 8.04 -4.42
C LEU A 80 -6.71 8.29 -5.72
N PHE A 81 -7.06 7.22 -6.46
CA PHE A 81 -7.89 7.35 -7.65
C PHE A 81 -9.25 8.01 -7.36
N GLN A 82 -9.90 7.62 -6.27
CA GLN A 82 -11.20 8.19 -5.88
C GLN A 82 -11.12 9.69 -5.50
N GLN A 83 -9.94 10.20 -5.18
CA GLN A 83 -9.72 11.63 -4.92
C GLN A 83 -9.49 12.44 -6.19
N LEU A 84 -9.22 11.80 -7.34
CA LEU A 84 -9.07 12.52 -8.60
C LEU A 84 -10.38 13.17 -9.02
N ASP A 85 -10.31 14.40 -9.51
CA ASP A 85 -11.45 15.14 -10.06
C ASP A 85 -11.98 14.53 -11.35
N CYS A 86 -11.17 13.71 -12.05
CA CYS A 86 -11.53 13.02 -13.28
C CYS A 86 -11.96 11.54 -13.08
N LYS A 87 -12.12 11.06 -11.85
CA LYS A 87 -12.51 9.67 -11.55
C LYS A 87 -13.78 9.21 -12.26
N ASP A 88 -14.73 10.13 -12.46
CA ASP A 88 -16.03 9.86 -13.09
C ASP A 88 -15.91 9.58 -14.61
N LEU A 89 -14.73 9.77 -15.21
CA LEU A 89 -14.43 9.34 -16.57
C LEU A 89 -14.25 7.81 -16.69
N LEU A 90 -14.11 7.09 -15.57
CA LEU A 90 -13.90 5.64 -15.57
C LEU A 90 -15.13 4.90 -16.14
N GLN A 91 -14.89 4.18 -17.22
CA GLN A 91 -15.89 3.38 -17.92
C GLN A 91 -15.79 1.92 -17.50
N THR A 92 -16.90 1.38 -17.01
CA THR A 92 -17.04 -0.03 -16.62
C THR A 92 -18.37 -0.57 -17.14
N SER A 93 -18.46 -1.90 -17.30
CA SER A 93 -19.74 -2.51 -17.70
C SER A 93 -20.77 -2.45 -16.56
N LYS A 94 -22.06 -2.56 -16.91
CA LYS A 94 -23.16 -2.63 -15.93
C LYS A 94 -22.99 -3.76 -14.91
N GLY A 95 -22.38 -4.88 -15.31
CA GLY A 95 -22.09 -6.02 -14.43
C GLY A 95 -21.00 -5.66 -13.40
N THR A 96 -19.97 -4.97 -13.84
CA THR A 96 -18.85 -4.51 -12.98
C THR A 96 -19.33 -3.57 -11.88
N ASN A 97 -20.31 -2.71 -12.15
CA ASN A 97 -20.86 -1.80 -11.15
C ASN A 97 -21.57 -2.49 -9.97
N LYS A 98 -21.92 -3.78 -10.12
CA LYS A 98 -22.55 -4.60 -9.08
C LYS A 98 -21.54 -5.40 -8.24
N LEU A 99 -20.25 -5.31 -8.56
CA LEU A 99 -19.19 -5.99 -7.81
C LEU A 99 -19.07 -5.41 -6.40
N ASP A 100 -18.52 -6.23 -5.49
CA ASP A 100 -18.17 -5.79 -4.16
C ASP A 100 -17.06 -4.74 -4.17
N GLU A 101 -16.88 -4.07 -3.05
CA GLU A 101 -15.89 -2.97 -2.93
C GLU A 101 -14.45 -3.45 -3.16
N THR A 102 -14.11 -4.69 -2.82
CA THR A 102 -12.76 -5.23 -3.04
C THR A 102 -12.41 -5.30 -4.52
N HIS A 103 -13.33 -5.80 -5.35
CA HIS A 103 -13.16 -5.82 -6.79
C HIS A 103 -13.13 -4.42 -7.40
N LYS A 104 -13.94 -3.48 -6.88
CA LYS A 104 -13.90 -2.08 -7.31
C LYS A 104 -12.55 -1.43 -6.97
N HIS A 105 -11.97 -1.74 -5.82
CA HIS A 105 -10.64 -1.24 -5.46
C HIS A 105 -9.58 -1.66 -6.48
N SER A 106 -9.58 -2.91 -6.95
CA SER A 106 -8.64 -3.34 -7.99
C SER A 106 -8.82 -2.57 -9.30
N ILE A 107 -10.07 -2.28 -9.69
CA ILE A 107 -10.36 -1.48 -10.89
C ILE A 107 -9.86 -0.05 -10.75
N TYR A 108 -10.06 0.57 -9.59
CA TYR A 108 -9.59 1.93 -9.32
C TYR A 108 -8.07 2.01 -9.28
N ALA A 109 -7.42 1.05 -8.62
CA ALA A 109 -5.96 0.95 -8.57
C ALA A 109 -5.37 0.80 -9.98
N GLY A 110 -5.86 -0.15 -10.77
CA GLY A 110 -5.41 -0.35 -12.15
C GLY A 110 -5.65 0.86 -13.05
N ALA A 111 -6.75 1.61 -12.85
CA ALA A 111 -6.99 2.85 -13.59
C ALA A 111 -5.99 3.95 -13.21
N LEU A 112 -5.60 4.05 -11.93
CA LEU A 112 -4.56 4.99 -11.50
C LEU A 112 -3.20 4.66 -12.11
N GLU A 113 -2.80 3.41 -12.05
CA GLU A 113 -1.57 2.90 -12.67
C GLU A 113 -1.60 3.17 -14.18
N ALA A 114 -2.73 2.91 -14.85
CA ALA A 114 -2.89 3.20 -16.27
C ALA A 114 -2.74 4.70 -16.59
N CYS A 115 -3.21 5.60 -15.73
CA CYS A 115 -2.98 7.04 -15.88
C CYS A 115 -1.49 7.39 -15.83
N ILE A 116 -0.75 6.80 -14.88
CA ILE A 116 0.70 6.96 -14.76
C ILE A 116 1.41 6.45 -16.01
N GLY A 117 1.06 5.26 -16.48
CA GLY A 117 1.61 4.66 -17.71
C GLY A 117 1.31 5.48 -18.96
N ALA A 118 0.11 6.06 -19.05
CA ALA A 118 -0.27 6.93 -20.17
C ALA A 118 0.59 8.21 -20.21
N ILE A 119 0.76 8.89 -19.07
CA ILE A 119 1.60 10.08 -18.95
C ILE A 119 3.06 9.72 -19.31
N PHE A 120 3.54 8.57 -18.83
CA PHE A 120 4.90 8.12 -19.15
C PHE A 120 5.12 7.97 -20.66
N ILE A 121 4.19 7.34 -21.39
CA ILE A 121 4.35 7.13 -22.83
C ILE A 121 4.25 8.45 -23.60
N GLU A 122 3.31 9.33 -23.25
CA GLU A 122 3.02 10.52 -24.03
C GLU A 122 3.89 11.72 -23.66
N LEU A 123 4.36 11.83 -22.40
CA LEU A 123 5.11 12.99 -21.89
C LEU A 123 6.47 12.63 -21.26
N GLY A 124 6.78 11.36 -21.14
CA GLY A 124 8.05 10.88 -20.59
C GLY A 124 8.07 10.71 -19.07
N PHE A 125 9.24 10.23 -18.58
CA PHE A 125 9.41 9.83 -17.19
C PHE A 125 9.25 10.99 -16.20
N GLU A 126 9.84 12.15 -16.51
CA GLU A 126 9.84 13.29 -15.58
C GLU A 126 8.42 13.79 -15.29
N GLU A 127 7.58 13.88 -16.32
CA GLU A 127 6.19 14.32 -16.13
C GLU A 127 5.37 13.29 -15.34
N SER A 128 5.60 11.99 -15.61
CA SER A 128 4.99 10.90 -14.87
C SER A 128 5.43 10.90 -13.40
N LYS A 129 6.69 11.19 -13.13
CA LYS A 129 7.26 11.35 -11.79
C LYS A 129 6.61 12.53 -11.05
N ILE A 130 6.49 13.69 -11.69
CA ILE A 130 5.83 14.87 -11.13
C ILE A 130 4.37 14.55 -10.77
N PHE A 131 3.63 13.90 -11.68
CA PHE A 131 2.26 13.48 -11.44
C PHE A 131 2.16 12.54 -10.24
N THR A 132 3.00 11.50 -10.19
CA THR A 132 3.02 10.51 -9.10
C THR A 132 3.36 11.15 -7.75
N LEU A 133 4.39 11.98 -7.68
CA LEU A 133 4.76 12.66 -6.44
C LEU A 133 3.67 13.59 -5.92
N ARG A 134 2.90 14.24 -6.79
CA ARG A 134 1.74 15.06 -6.41
C ARG A 134 0.61 14.20 -5.84
N LEU A 135 0.32 13.03 -6.44
CA LEU A 135 -0.67 12.09 -5.93
C LEU A 135 -0.36 11.62 -4.51
N PHE A 136 0.91 11.29 -4.26
CA PHE A 136 1.34 10.73 -2.98
C PHE A 136 1.75 11.77 -1.94
N LYS A 137 1.63 13.07 -2.22
CA LYS A 137 2.09 14.15 -1.35
C LYS A 137 1.65 13.98 0.11
N ASP A 138 0.35 13.73 0.33
CA ASP A 138 -0.19 13.59 1.68
C ASP A 138 0.24 12.27 2.32
N SER A 139 0.29 11.18 1.54
CA SER A 139 0.81 9.89 2.00
C SER A 139 2.27 9.98 2.43
N PHE A 140 3.09 10.68 1.66
CA PHE A 140 4.50 10.91 1.98
C PHE A 140 4.70 11.80 3.20
N SER A 141 3.82 12.77 3.42
CA SER A 141 3.89 13.67 4.59
C SER A 141 3.64 12.94 5.91
N GLY A 142 2.87 11.85 5.86
CA GLY A 142 2.61 11.00 7.03
C GLY A 142 3.71 9.98 7.33
N LEU A 143 4.73 9.84 6.45
CA LEU A 143 5.82 8.92 6.67
C LEU A 143 6.86 9.50 7.64
N ASN A 144 7.25 8.71 8.62
CA ASN A 144 8.37 8.99 9.51
C ASN A 144 9.21 7.72 9.69
N GLU A 145 10.46 7.85 10.11
CA GLU A 145 11.36 6.71 10.36
C GLU A 145 10.86 5.80 11.49
N SER A 146 10.05 6.35 12.38
CA SER A 146 9.37 5.63 13.47
C SER A 146 8.03 5.02 13.06
N VAL A 147 7.62 5.08 11.79
CA VAL A 147 6.62 4.13 11.25
C VAL A 147 7.27 2.75 11.25
N GLU A 148 7.66 2.36 12.45
CA GLU A 148 7.99 1.02 12.81
C GLU A 148 6.79 0.14 12.51
N LEU A 149 6.84 -0.44 11.28
CA LEU A 149 6.78 -1.88 11.23
C LEU A 149 5.52 -2.48 11.81
N LYS A 150 4.47 -2.36 11.05
CA LYS A 150 3.24 -3.16 11.24
C LYS A 150 3.45 -4.67 11.08
N ASP A 151 4.71 -5.16 11.11
CA ASP A 151 4.96 -6.59 10.96
C ASP A 151 6.13 -7.15 11.79
N ALA A 152 6.11 -6.87 13.11
CA ALA A 152 7.03 -7.50 14.05
C ALA A 152 6.89 -9.04 14.04
N LYS A 153 5.71 -9.58 13.72
CA LYS A 153 5.49 -11.04 13.62
C LYS A 153 6.29 -11.63 12.47
N SER A 154 6.27 -11.02 11.27
CA SER A 154 7.07 -11.52 10.13
C SER A 154 8.55 -11.38 10.40
N ARG A 155 9.02 -10.27 10.96
CA ARG A 155 10.42 -10.09 11.37
C ARG A 155 10.84 -11.16 12.36
N LEU A 156 10.01 -11.45 13.36
CA LEU A 156 10.28 -12.49 14.34
C LEU A 156 10.33 -13.87 13.68
N GLN A 157 9.41 -14.16 12.78
CA GLN A 157 9.37 -15.43 12.04
C GLN A 157 10.65 -15.61 11.22
N GLU A 158 11.07 -14.59 10.47
CA GLU A 158 12.32 -14.61 9.69
C GLU A 158 13.55 -14.81 10.59
N ALA A 159 13.63 -14.07 11.71
CA ALA A 159 14.72 -14.18 12.66
C ALA A 159 14.81 -15.57 13.31
N LEU A 160 13.66 -16.17 13.65
CA LEU A 160 13.60 -17.52 14.20
C LEU A 160 13.94 -18.58 13.16
N GLN A 161 13.44 -18.43 11.93
CA GLN A 161 13.77 -19.34 10.83
C GLN A 161 15.27 -19.32 10.51
N ALA A 162 15.91 -18.16 10.52
CA ALA A 162 17.35 -18.03 10.32
C ALA A 162 18.16 -18.73 11.42
N LYS A 163 17.62 -18.86 12.63
CA LYS A 163 18.20 -19.57 13.78
C LYS A 163 17.74 -21.03 13.89
N GLY A 164 16.93 -21.54 12.96
CA GLY A 164 16.36 -22.87 12.98
C GLY A 164 15.35 -23.12 14.12
N LEU A 165 14.74 -22.05 14.65
CA LEU A 165 13.76 -22.11 15.73
C LEU A 165 12.33 -22.02 15.17
N GLU A 166 11.39 -22.68 15.86
CA GLU A 166 9.98 -22.62 15.48
C GLU A 166 9.32 -21.30 15.93
N PRO A 167 8.35 -20.77 15.13
CA PRO A 167 7.60 -19.58 15.50
C PRO A 167 6.75 -19.84 16.76
N PRO A 168 6.64 -18.85 17.66
CA PRO A 168 5.88 -19.00 18.90
C PRO A 168 4.37 -19.02 18.65
N GLN A 169 3.63 -19.65 19.54
CA GLN A 169 2.16 -19.62 19.53
C GLN A 169 1.63 -18.40 20.29
N TYR A 170 0.76 -17.63 19.64
CA TYR A 170 0.13 -16.46 20.21
C TYR A 170 -1.22 -16.82 20.83
N LEU A 171 -1.34 -16.66 22.14
CA LEU A 171 -2.60 -16.85 22.88
C LEU A 171 -3.24 -15.47 23.09
N VAL A 172 -4.28 -15.19 22.33
CA VAL A 172 -4.98 -13.90 22.42
C VAL A 172 -6.37 -14.09 23.05
N VAL A 173 -6.62 -13.34 24.12
CA VAL A 173 -7.89 -13.32 24.85
C VAL A 173 -8.45 -11.91 24.79
N SER A 174 -9.73 -11.77 24.42
CA SER A 174 -10.44 -10.49 24.53
C SER A 174 -10.99 -10.28 25.93
N ASN A 175 -11.03 -9.02 26.39
CA ASN A 175 -11.72 -8.68 27.61
C ASN A 175 -13.27 -8.86 27.45
N LYS A 176 -14.01 -8.80 28.56
CA LYS A 176 -15.48 -9.00 28.58
C LYS A 176 -16.27 -8.00 27.72
N SER A 177 -15.73 -6.81 27.47
CA SER A 177 -16.33 -5.77 26.62
C SER A 177 -15.91 -5.86 25.15
N GLY A 178 -14.96 -6.73 24.79
CA GLY A 178 -14.51 -6.95 23.41
C GLY A 178 -13.67 -5.81 22.79
N ASN A 179 -13.29 -4.81 23.59
CA ASN A 179 -12.56 -3.63 23.13
C ASN A 179 -11.07 -3.62 23.53
N GLN A 180 -10.57 -4.71 24.11
CA GLN A 180 -9.15 -4.89 24.43
C GLN A 180 -8.77 -6.35 24.27
N PHE A 181 -7.59 -6.58 23.69
CA PHE A 181 -7.05 -7.90 23.42
C PHE A 181 -5.71 -8.06 24.14
N ASP A 182 -5.65 -9.07 25.02
CA ASP A 182 -4.45 -9.46 25.75
C ASP A 182 -3.76 -10.60 25.00
N CYS A 183 -2.54 -10.39 24.56
CA CYS A 183 -1.74 -11.39 23.88
C CYS A 183 -0.64 -11.92 24.81
N ASN A 184 -0.56 -13.22 24.96
CA ASN A 184 0.46 -13.91 25.74
C ASN A 184 1.23 -14.90 24.88
N VAL A 185 2.55 -14.92 25.03
CA VAL A 185 3.44 -15.85 24.36
C VAL A 185 4.49 -16.35 25.34
N THR A 186 4.70 -17.66 25.38
CA THR A 186 5.86 -18.25 26.06
C THR A 186 6.92 -18.59 25.01
N PHE A 187 8.11 -18.01 25.14
CA PHE A 187 9.22 -18.24 24.24
C PHE A 187 10.51 -18.41 25.03
N ASN A 188 11.27 -19.49 24.78
CA ASN A 188 12.49 -19.86 25.50
C ASN A 188 12.34 -19.83 27.04
N GLY A 189 11.19 -20.29 27.54
CA GLY A 189 10.92 -20.33 29.00
C GLY A 189 10.57 -18.98 29.63
N LYS A 190 10.51 -17.90 28.85
CA LYS A 190 10.07 -16.57 29.28
C LYS A 190 8.66 -16.27 28.78
N ASN A 191 7.88 -15.55 29.57
CA ASN A 191 6.55 -15.09 29.19
C ASN A 191 6.59 -13.65 28.73
N PHE A 192 5.99 -13.39 27.57
CA PHE A 192 5.82 -12.06 26.96
C PHE A 192 4.33 -11.75 26.90
N HIS A 193 3.97 -10.52 27.23
CA HIS A 193 2.59 -10.06 27.27
C HIS A 193 2.47 -8.65 26.70
N ALA A 194 1.39 -8.41 25.95
CA ALA A 194 0.99 -7.08 25.53
C ALA A 194 -0.54 -6.99 25.37
N SER A 195 -1.08 -5.79 25.55
CA SER A 195 -2.51 -5.51 25.41
C SER A 195 -2.73 -4.35 24.46
N ALA A 196 -3.71 -4.47 23.53
CA ALA A 196 -4.09 -3.43 22.59
C ALA A 196 -5.60 -3.44 22.30
N GLU A 197 -6.12 -2.37 21.71
CA GLU A 197 -7.52 -2.29 21.28
C GLU A 197 -7.81 -3.17 20.05
N ILE A 198 -6.79 -3.55 19.31
CA ILE A 198 -6.89 -4.41 18.12
C ILE A 198 -6.06 -5.67 18.34
N LYS A 199 -6.67 -6.84 18.08
CA LYS A 199 -6.01 -8.14 18.21
C LYS A 199 -4.65 -8.17 17.52
N LYS A 200 -4.57 -7.71 16.26
CA LYS A 200 -3.34 -7.69 15.48
C LYS A 200 -2.24 -6.83 16.12
N GLU A 201 -2.61 -5.74 16.76
CA GLU A 201 -1.64 -4.85 17.44
C GLU A 201 -1.04 -5.52 18.69
N SER A 202 -1.86 -6.20 19.50
CA SER A 202 -1.34 -6.92 20.68
C SER A 202 -0.36 -8.02 20.29
N GLU A 203 -0.63 -8.74 19.20
CA GLU A 203 0.28 -9.75 18.65
C GLU A 203 1.60 -9.15 18.14
N GLN A 204 1.55 -7.98 17.48
CA GLN A 204 2.74 -7.28 16.99
C GLN A 204 3.61 -6.77 18.15
N GLN A 205 3.00 -6.21 19.19
CA GLN A 205 3.73 -5.73 20.37
C GLN A 205 4.46 -6.88 21.08
N VAL A 206 3.82 -8.04 21.22
CA VAL A 206 4.49 -9.21 21.80
C VAL A 206 5.64 -9.71 20.92
N ALA A 207 5.46 -9.72 19.60
CA ALA A 207 6.53 -10.10 18.68
C ALA A 207 7.74 -9.15 18.78
N GLU A 208 7.50 -7.84 18.96
CA GLU A 208 8.57 -6.86 19.16
C GLU A 208 9.35 -7.12 20.47
N LEU A 209 8.64 -7.43 21.56
CA LEU A 209 9.30 -7.79 22.83
C LEU A 209 10.21 -9.01 22.69
N ILE A 210 9.78 -10.02 21.92
CA ILE A 210 10.59 -11.23 21.68
C ILE A 210 11.80 -10.88 20.79
N LEU A 211 11.64 -10.04 19.76
CA LEU A 211 12.76 -9.56 18.93
C LEU A 211 13.82 -8.84 19.75
N LEU A 212 13.40 -7.92 20.64
CA LEU A 212 14.32 -7.23 21.55
C LEU A 212 15.08 -8.18 22.48
N GLU A 213 14.45 -9.28 22.89
CA GLU A 213 15.13 -10.31 23.70
C GLU A 213 16.12 -11.12 22.86
N LEU A 214 15.79 -11.44 21.60
CA LEU A 214 16.67 -12.17 20.68
C LEU A 214 17.92 -11.38 20.29
N ASP A 215 17.82 -10.05 20.24
CA ASP A 215 18.95 -9.15 19.93
C ASP A 215 19.92 -8.97 21.13
N ARG A 216 19.46 -9.32 22.33
CA ARG A 216 20.27 -9.27 23.56
C ARG A 216 20.96 -10.59 23.90
N ALA A 217 20.59 -11.67 23.21
CA ALA A 217 21.10 -13.02 23.47
C ALA A 217 22.17 -13.44 22.45
#